data_b38825293590dc39f8b686f2dc229dcf
#
_entry.id   b38825293590dc39f8b686f2dc229dcf
#
_cell.length_a   1.000
_cell.length_b   1.000
_cell.length_c   1.000
_cell.angle_alpha   90.00
_cell.angle_beta   90.00
_cell.angle_gamma   90.00
#
_symmetry.space_group_name_H-M   'P 1'
#
loop_
_entity.id
_entity.type
_entity.pdbx_description
1 polymer ?
#
loop_
_entity_poly.entity_id
_entity_poly.type
_entity_poly.pdbx_seq_one_letter_code
_entity_poly.pdbx_strand_id
1 'polypeptide(L)'
;GAAGVAGGGGAGGGGGSALELPSAPGAIYLEANGRALYIADGVQAAYGRVLVPVRVLAKAMDAQVDWDGGSRTVSLTSGAGAIESASVYYKEDELYWLSRIISAESRGEPLLGKIAVGNVVLNRVAHSEFPTTIYGVIFDERWGGQFEPVSNGTIHQTPTEESVLAARLVLDGADAAGDSLY
;
A
#
# COMPACT_ATOMS: atom_id res chain seq x y z
N GLY A 1 -7.76 3.97 -22.51
CA GLY A 1 -8.76 4.93 -22.12
C GLY A 1 -9.14 4.66 -20.69
N ALA A 2 -8.74 5.57 -19.77
CA ALA A 2 -9.09 5.48 -18.38
C ALA A 2 -10.62 5.64 -18.23
N ALA A 3 -11.29 4.63 -17.69
CA ALA A 3 -12.65 4.76 -17.23
C ALA A 3 -12.62 5.12 -15.75
N GLY A 4 -12.85 6.41 -15.46
CA GLY A 4 -13.11 6.89 -14.13
C GLY A 4 -14.48 6.44 -13.69
N VAL A 5 -14.60 5.79 -12.52
CA VAL A 5 -15.86 5.47 -11.88
C VAL A 5 -16.12 6.47 -10.76
N ALA A 6 -17.17 7.23 -10.93
CA ALA A 6 -17.65 8.20 -9.94
C ALA A 6 -18.30 7.46 -8.76
N GLY A 7 -17.93 7.85 -7.53
CA GLY A 7 -18.56 7.39 -6.32
C GLY A 7 -19.99 7.87 -6.22
N GLY A 8 -20.94 6.94 -6.05
CA GLY A 8 -22.31 7.19 -5.68
C GLY A 8 -22.61 6.61 -4.31
N GLY A 9 -22.80 7.48 -3.29
CA GLY A 9 -23.31 7.08 -1.99
C GLY A 9 -24.78 6.65 -2.07
N GLY A 10 -25.11 5.50 -1.46
CA GLY A 10 -26.48 5.01 -1.33
C GLY A 10 -26.63 4.24 -0.03
N ALA A 11 -27.57 4.68 0.78
CA ALA A 11 -27.90 4.12 2.09
C ALA A 11 -28.66 2.80 2.02
N GLY A 12 -28.36 1.88 2.91
CA GLY A 12 -29.29 1.01 3.61
C GLY A 12 -29.98 -0.10 2.83
N GLY A 13 -29.54 -1.34 3.07
CA GLY A 13 -30.26 -2.56 2.70
C GLY A 13 -29.27 -3.71 2.65
N GLY A 14 -29.48 -4.79 3.43
CA GLY A 14 -28.58 -5.95 3.52
C GLY A 14 -28.32 -6.62 2.16
N GLY A 15 -27.33 -6.12 1.45
CA GLY A 15 -26.82 -6.66 0.23
C GLY A 15 -25.32 -6.79 0.39
N GLY A 16 -24.74 -7.90 0.00
CA GLY A 16 -23.32 -8.13 0.00
C GLY A 16 -22.60 -6.94 -0.66
N SER A 17 -21.60 -6.39 0.01
CA SER A 17 -20.77 -5.33 -0.51
C SER A 17 -20.10 -5.84 -1.78
N ALA A 18 -20.41 -5.22 -2.91
CA ALA A 18 -19.72 -5.51 -4.15
C ALA A 18 -18.31 -4.96 -4.02
N LEU A 19 -17.32 -5.84 -4.09
CA LEU A 19 -15.93 -5.47 -4.16
C LEU A 19 -15.61 -5.15 -5.61
N GLU A 20 -15.51 -3.85 -5.92
CA GLU A 20 -15.06 -3.43 -7.24
C GLU A 20 -13.54 -3.48 -7.28
N LEU A 21 -13.03 -4.30 -8.22
CA LEU A 21 -11.59 -4.50 -8.41
C LEU A 21 -11.19 -3.87 -9.76
N PRO A 22 -10.77 -2.62 -9.81
CA PRO A 22 -10.20 -2.07 -11.03
C PRO A 22 -8.93 -2.85 -11.35
N SER A 23 -8.97 -3.69 -12.38
CA SER A 23 -7.86 -4.51 -12.81
C SER A 23 -7.59 -4.30 -14.29
N ALA A 24 -6.47 -3.67 -14.60
CA ALA A 24 -5.88 -3.72 -15.93
C ALA A 24 -4.72 -4.74 -15.89
N PRO A 25 -4.50 -5.51 -16.99
CA PRO A 25 -3.28 -6.32 -17.10
C PRO A 25 -2.03 -5.47 -16.85
N GLY A 26 -1.11 -5.94 -16.01
CA GLY A 26 0.09 -5.22 -15.60
C GLY A 26 -0.08 -4.28 -14.41
N ALA A 27 -1.28 -4.07 -13.88
CA ALA A 27 -1.46 -3.32 -12.64
C ALA A 27 -0.77 -4.03 -11.47
N ILE A 28 0.05 -3.31 -10.70
CA ILE A 28 0.80 -3.87 -9.57
C ILE A 28 0.07 -3.73 -8.23
N TYR A 29 -1.20 -3.38 -8.25
CA TYR A 29 -2.05 -3.31 -7.06
C TYR A 29 -3.52 -3.53 -7.40
N LEU A 30 -4.26 -3.85 -6.35
CA LEU A 30 -5.69 -3.99 -6.32
C LEU A 30 -6.25 -3.02 -5.28
N GLU A 31 -7.29 -2.27 -5.62
CA GLU A 31 -7.96 -1.42 -4.64
C GLU A 31 -9.15 -2.14 -4.03
N ALA A 32 -9.22 -2.19 -2.71
CA ALA A 32 -10.28 -2.82 -1.95
C ALA A 32 -10.64 -1.95 -0.74
N ASN A 33 -11.88 -1.46 -0.68
CA ASN A 33 -12.38 -0.60 0.40
C ASN A 33 -11.47 0.60 0.70
N GLY A 34 -10.89 1.20 -0.37
CA GLY A 34 -9.96 2.33 -0.31
C GLY A 34 -8.52 1.96 0.07
N ARG A 35 -8.23 0.70 0.39
CA ARG A 35 -6.87 0.20 0.62
C ARG A 35 -6.24 -0.28 -0.67
N ALA A 36 -4.92 -0.09 -0.80
CA ALA A 36 -4.15 -0.49 -1.97
C ALA A 36 -3.34 -1.76 -1.66
N LEU A 37 -3.73 -2.90 -2.24
CA LEU A 37 -3.13 -4.20 -1.99
C LEU A 37 -2.13 -4.53 -3.10
N TYR A 38 -0.86 -4.67 -2.75
CA TYR A 38 0.23 -4.87 -3.68
C TYR A 38 0.20 -6.25 -4.35
N ILE A 39 0.56 -6.29 -5.65
CA ILE A 39 0.71 -7.50 -6.46
C ILE A 39 2.09 -7.43 -7.12
N ALA A 40 3.08 -8.10 -6.55
CA ALA A 40 4.48 -8.00 -6.98
C ALA A 40 4.68 -8.32 -8.47
N ASP A 41 4.03 -9.39 -8.97
CA ASP A 41 4.12 -9.83 -10.37
C ASP A 41 3.08 -9.13 -11.27
N GLY A 42 2.31 -8.21 -10.72
CA GLY A 42 1.21 -7.55 -11.40
C GLY A 42 0.05 -8.48 -11.74
N VAL A 43 -1.04 -7.85 -12.16
CA VAL A 43 -2.22 -8.55 -12.68
C VAL A 43 -1.89 -9.16 -14.03
N GLN A 44 -2.07 -10.46 -14.17
CA GLN A 44 -1.74 -11.20 -15.39
C GLN A 44 -2.97 -11.39 -16.29
N ALA A 45 -2.75 -11.45 -17.60
CA ALA A 45 -3.77 -11.84 -18.55
C ALA A 45 -3.32 -13.12 -19.29
N ALA A 46 -4.13 -14.18 -19.23
CA ALA A 46 -3.85 -15.43 -19.92
C ALA A 46 -5.15 -16.06 -20.41
N TYR A 47 -5.14 -16.59 -21.62
CA TYR A 47 -6.29 -17.31 -22.21
C TYR A 47 -7.61 -16.51 -22.15
N GLY A 48 -7.56 -15.19 -22.36
CA GLY A 48 -8.74 -14.31 -22.31
C GLY A 48 -9.31 -14.09 -20.89
N ARG A 49 -8.53 -14.40 -19.86
CA ARG A 49 -8.89 -14.22 -18.44
C ARG A 49 -7.89 -13.30 -17.75
N VAL A 50 -8.38 -12.62 -16.71
CA VAL A 50 -7.55 -11.84 -15.78
C VAL A 50 -7.24 -12.73 -14.57
N LEU A 51 -5.95 -12.84 -14.24
CA LEU A 51 -5.46 -13.64 -13.13
C LEU A 51 -4.93 -12.73 -12.04
N VAL A 52 -5.42 -12.93 -10.82
CA VAL A 52 -4.99 -12.22 -9.61
C VAL A 52 -4.58 -13.26 -8.57
N PRO A 53 -3.49 -13.04 -7.81
CA PRO A 53 -3.09 -13.96 -6.75
C PRO A 53 -4.22 -14.17 -5.74
N VAL A 54 -4.54 -15.43 -5.43
CA VAL A 54 -5.63 -15.78 -4.51
C VAL A 54 -5.46 -15.15 -3.12
N ARG A 55 -4.21 -14.98 -2.64
CA ARG A 55 -3.94 -14.35 -1.34
C ARG A 55 -4.35 -12.88 -1.31
N VAL A 56 -4.18 -12.15 -2.41
CA VAL A 56 -4.58 -10.74 -2.50
C VAL A 56 -6.11 -10.63 -2.51
N LEU A 57 -6.79 -11.48 -3.26
CA LEU A 57 -8.26 -11.54 -3.25
C LEU A 57 -8.80 -11.92 -1.87
N ALA A 58 -8.21 -12.92 -1.23
CA ALA A 58 -8.61 -13.32 0.11
C ALA A 58 -8.42 -12.19 1.11
N LYS A 59 -7.27 -11.49 1.08
CA LYS A 59 -7.03 -10.29 1.90
C LYS A 59 -8.10 -9.21 1.67
N ALA A 60 -8.46 -8.94 0.41
CA ALA A 60 -9.51 -7.98 0.07
C ALA A 60 -10.88 -8.37 0.63
N MET A 61 -11.15 -9.67 0.78
CA MET A 61 -12.39 -10.23 1.31
C MET A 61 -12.32 -10.53 2.81
N ASP A 62 -11.27 -10.10 3.50
CA ASP A 62 -10.99 -10.46 4.90
C ASP A 62 -11.03 -11.98 5.14
N ALA A 63 -10.49 -12.75 4.21
CA ALA A 63 -10.40 -14.20 4.27
C ALA A 63 -8.96 -14.67 4.45
N GLN A 64 -8.80 -15.83 5.08
CA GLN A 64 -7.49 -16.48 5.25
C GLN A 64 -7.28 -17.54 4.19
N VAL A 65 -6.03 -17.71 3.77
CA VAL A 65 -5.58 -18.69 2.79
C VAL A 65 -4.49 -19.55 3.38
N ASP A 66 -4.74 -20.84 3.51
CA ASP A 66 -3.77 -21.84 3.93
C ASP A 66 -3.43 -22.79 2.77
N TRP A 67 -2.16 -23.14 2.66
CA TRP A 67 -1.66 -24.09 1.68
C TRP A 67 -1.08 -25.32 2.37
N ASP A 68 -1.67 -26.48 2.12
CA ASP A 68 -1.11 -27.77 2.51
C ASP A 68 -0.33 -28.38 1.34
N GLY A 69 0.99 -28.34 1.44
CA GLY A 69 1.91 -28.90 0.43
C GLY A 69 1.87 -30.42 0.34
N GLY A 70 1.44 -31.12 1.38
CA GLY A 70 1.33 -32.59 1.40
C GLY A 70 0.14 -33.08 0.60
N SER A 71 -1.03 -32.50 0.84
CA SER A 71 -2.27 -32.78 0.11
C SER A 71 -2.42 -31.95 -1.17
N ARG A 72 -1.56 -30.95 -1.40
CA ARG A 72 -1.69 -29.94 -2.47
C ARG A 72 -3.04 -29.23 -2.45
N THR A 73 -3.52 -28.90 -1.26
CA THR A 73 -4.83 -28.30 -1.06
C THR A 73 -4.68 -26.85 -0.61
N VAL A 74 -5.46 -25.95 -1.24
CA VAL A 74 -5.67 -24.58 -0.77
C VAL A 74 -6.96 -24.54 0.04
N SER A 75 -6.87 -24.10 1.29
CA SER A 75 -8.03 -23.87 2.15
C SER A 75 -8.30 -22.38 2.25
N LEU A 76 -9.57 -21.99 2.08
CA LEU A 76 -10.03 -20.62 2.22
C LEU A 76 -11.03 -20.56 3.38
N THR A 77 -10.73 -19.73 4.37
CA THR A 77 -11.66 -19.48 5.50
C THR A 77 -12.18 -18.05 5.38
N SER A 78 -13.49 -17.89 5.24
CA SER A 78 -14.12 -16.57 5.13
C SER A 78 -14.05 -15.82 6.45
N GLY A 79 -13.74 -14.51 6.37
CA GLY A 79 -13.82 -13.56 7.48
C GLY A 79 -15.08 -12.70 7.40
N ALA A 80 -14.95 -11.39 7.63
CA ALA A 80 -16.07 -10.43 7.63
C ALA A 80 -16.66 -10.14 6.24
N GLY A 81 -16.06 -10.65 5.17
CA GLY A 81 -16.53 -10.47 3.79
C GLY A 81 -15.93 -9.28 3.06
N ALA A 82 -15.32 -8.33 3.77
CA ALA A 82 -14.57 -7.23 3.19
C ALA A 82 -13.47 -6.77 4.17
N ILE A 83 -12.32 -6.42 3.63
CA ILE A 83 -11.23 -5.83 4.40
C ILE A 83 -11.69 -4.51 5.05
N GLU A 84 -11.14 -4.20 6.22
CA GLU A 84 -11.37 -2.94 6.90
C GLU A 84 -11.08 -1.74 5.98
N SER A 85 -11.91 -0.69 6.10
CA SER A 85 -11.78 0.48 5.23
C SER A 85 -10.49 1.26 5.46
N ALA A 86 -10.01 1.91 4.40
CA ALA A 86 -8.83 2.76 4.46
C ALA A 86 -8.91 3.85 5.55
N SER A 87 -10.10 4.42 5.78
CA SER A 87 -10.32 5.46 6.79
C SER A 87 -10.16 5.00 8.23
N VAL A 88 -10.25 3.69 8.46
CA VAL A 88 -10.03 3.09 9.79
C VAL A 88 -8.61 2.52 9.88
N TYR A 89 -8.14 1.88 8.80
CA TYR A 89 -6.87 1.18 8.78
C TYR A 89 -5.64 2.11 8.78
N TYR A 90 -5.65 3.15 7.93
CA TYR A 90 -4.53 4.08 7.88
C TYR A 90 -4.66 5.12 8.97
N LYS A 91 -3.64 5.24 9.82
CA LYS A 91 -3.53 6.37 10.73
C LYS A 91 -3.21 7.62 9.93
N GLU A 92 -3.96 8.70 10.21
CA GLU A 92 -3.89 9.94 9.44
C GLU A 92 -2.47 10.55 9.45
N ASP A 93 -1.81 10.55 10.61
CA ASP A 93 -0.45 11.07 10.77
C ASP A 93 0.59 10.22 10.04
N GLU A 94 0.47 8.88 10.06
CA GLU A 94 1.37 7.98 9.34
C GLU A 94 1.27 8.17 7.82
N LEU A 95 0.06 8.20 7.28
CA LEU A 95 -0.18 8.44 5.85
C LEU A 95 0.27 9.85 5.44
N TYR A 96 0.00 10.85 6.30
CA TYR A 96 0.37 12.25 6.06
C TYR A 96 1.88 12.41 5.88
N TRP A 97 2.68 11.92 6.81
CA TRP A 97 4.12 12.09 6.78
C TRP A 97 4.81 11.17 5.77
N LEU A 98 4.37 9.91 5.67
CA LEU A 98 4.94 8.96 4.73
C LEU A 98 4.74 9.41 3.27
N SER A 99 3.56 9.88 2.90
CA SER A 99 3.30 10.38 1.54
C SER A 99 4.14 11.59 1.18
N ARG A 100 4.42 12.47 2.15
CA ARG A 100 5.23 13.67 1.95
C ARG A 100 6.69 13.37 1.77
N ILE A 101 7.26 12.51 2.60
CA ILE A 101 8.67 12.14 2.44
C ILE A 101 8.90 11.38 1.13
N ILE A 102 8.03 10.45 0.78
CA ILE A 102 8.07 9.77 -0.53
C ILE A 102 8.02 10.79 -1.67
N SER A 103 7.11 11.76 -1.61
CA SER A 103 6.98 12.77 -2.66
C SER A 103 8.19 13.69 -2.76
N ALA A 104 8.80 14.03 -1.63
CA ALA A 104 9.94 14.94 -1.60
C ALA A 104 11.24 14.27 -2.09
N GLU A 105 11.45 12.99 -1.72
CA GLU A 105 12.65 12.23 -2.10
C GLU A 105 12.57 11.62 -3.51
N SER A 106 11.39 11.30 -4.00
CA SER A 106 11.23 10.49 -5.21
C SER A 106 10.17 11.00 -6.19
N ARG A 107 9.96 12.32 -6.24
CA ARG A 107 8.89 12.93 -7.07
C ARG A 107 8.92 12.48 -8.54
N GLY A 108 10.12 12.35 -9.12
CA GLY A 108 10.32 11.92 -10.51
C GLY A 108 10.46 10.42 -10.73
N GLU A 109 10.50 9.63 -9.65
CA GLU A 109 10.69 8.19 -9.75
C GLU A 109 9.39 7.46 -10.10
N PRO A 110 9.47 6.28 -10.74
CA PRO A 110 8.32 5.42 -10.96
C PRO A 110 7.78 4.88 -9.63
N LEU A 111 6.54 4.36 -9.64
CA LEU A 111 5.84 3.89 -8.44
C LEU A 111 6.66 2.92 -7.58
N LEU A 112 7.43 2.00 -8.19
CA LEU A 112 8.30 1.08 -7.45
C LEU A 112 9.43 1.80 -6.70
N GLY A 113 10.03 2.84 -7.28
CA GLY A 113 11.01 3.68 -6.60
C GLY A 113 10.41 4.42 -5.41
N LYS A 114 9.19 4.92 -5.56
CA LYS A 114 8.43 5.54 -4.46
C LYS A 114 8.12 4.56 -3.33
N ILE A 115 7.73 3.32 -3.67
CA ILE A 115 7.53 2.24 -2.69
C ILE A 115 8.84 1.96 -1.94
N ALA A 116 9.96 1.86 -2.65
CA ALA A 116 11.26 1.61 -2.03
C ALA A 116 11.64 2.70 -1.01
N VAL A 117 11.42 3.98 -1.32
CA VAL A 117 11.65 5.08 -0.36
C VAL A 117 10.77 4.90 0.90
N GLY A 118 9.49 4.56 0.72
CA GLY A 118 8.59 4.29 1.83
C GLY A 118 9.03 3.09 2.69
N ASN A 119 9.52 2.02 2.06
CA ASN A 119 10.05 0.85 2.77
C ASN A 119 11.26 1.21 3.61
N VAL A 120 12.21 2.01 3.11
CA VAL A 120 13.36 2.47 3.90
C VAL A 120 12.91 3.18 5.17
N VAL A 121 11.88 4.03 5.10
CA VAL A 121 11.33 4.70 6.28
C VAL A 121 10.75 3.69 7.28
N LEU A 122 9.93 2.73 6.81
CA LEU A 122 9.35 1.71 7.71
C LEU A 122 10.39 0.74 8.27
N ASN A 123 11.40 0.39 7.49
CA ASN A 123 12.52 -0.44 7.96
C ASN A 123 13.27 0.27 9.11
N ARG A 124 13.52 1.58 8.98
CA ARG A 124 14.09 2.38 10.08
C ARG A 124 13.20 2.40 11.31
N VAL A 125 11.88 2.58 11.15
CA VAL A 125 10.92 2.52 12.28
C VAL A 125 11.00 1.18 13.02
N ALA A 126 11.21 0.09 12.30
CA ALA A 126 11.35 -1.25 12.88
C ALA A 126 12.74 -1.56 13.47
N HIS A 127 13.75 -0.76 13.13
CA HIS A 127 15.14 -1.01 13.54
C HIS A 127 15.47 -0.29 14.86
N SER A 128 16.14 -0.97 15.77
CA SER A 128 16.41 -0.49 17.15
C SER A 128 17.26 0.77 17.25
N GLU A 129 18.01 1.13 16.21
CA GLU A 129 18.85 2.34 16.19
C GLU A 129 18.07 3.61 15.81
N PHE A 130 16.85 3.47 15.32
CA PHE A 130 16.03 4.59 14.84
C PHE A 130 14.82 4.85 15.76
N PRO A 131 14.18 6.03 15.65
CA PRO A 131 12.91 6.29 16.31
C PRO A 131 11.82 5.31 15.87
N THR A 132 10.88 5.03 16.76
CA THR A 132 9.81 4.03 16.59
C THR A 132 8.56 4.56 15.87
N THR A 133 8.62 5.76 15.29
CA THR A 133 7.51 6.37 14.53
C THR A 133 7.99 6.94 13.21
N ILE A 134 7.12 6.99 12.21
CA ILE A 134 7.42 7.59 10.90
C ILE A 134 7.87 9.04 11.06
N TYR A 135 7.13 9.84 11.83
CA TYR A 135 7.52 11.22 12.15
C TYR A 135 8.91 11.30 12.78
N GLY A 136 9.17 10.46 13.77
CA GLY A 136 10.46 10.43 14.46
C GLY A 136 11.62 10.09 13.53
N VAL A 137 11.44 9.13 12.62
CA VAL A 137 12.47 8.77 11.63
C VAL A 137 12.72 9.91 10.64
N ILE A 138 11.66 10.56 10.15
CA ILE A 138 11.79 11.67 9.18
C ILE A 138 12.52 12.87 9.79
N PHE A 139 12.21 13.21 11.03
CA PHE A 139 12.76 14.38 11.72
C PHE A 139 13.91 14.04 12.69
N ASP A 140 14.57 12.89 12.51
CA ASP A 140 15.70 12.50 13.34
C ASP A 140 16.95 13.34 13.03
N GLU A 141 17.37 14.15 13.98
CA GLU A 141 18.54 15.03 13.86
C GLU A 141 19.84 14.43 14.41
N ARG A 142 19.81 13.24 15.01
CA ARG A 142 20.95 12.64 15.73
C ARG A 142 22.24 12.53 14.92
N TRP A 143 22.14 12.48 13.61
CA TRP A 143 23.29 12.33 12.70
C TRP A 143 23.37 13.46 11.65
N GLY A 144 22.89 14.66 12.00
CA GLY A 144 22.93 15.82 11.11
C GLY A 144 21.72 15.94 10.15
N GLY A 145 20.62 15.21 10.47
CA GLY A 145 19.44 15.12 9.63
C GLY A 145 19.52 13.96 8.63
N GLN A 146 18.47 13.17 8.55
CA GLN A 146 18.44 11.97 7.70
C GLN A 146 17.90 12.26 6.30
N PHE A 147 17.10 13.34 6.17
CA PHE A 147 16.40 13.67 4.93
C PHE A 147 16.56 15.15 4.59
N GLU A 148 17.15 15.44 3.42
CA GLU A 148 17.31 16.80 2.91
C GLU A 148 15.98 17.57 2.81
N PRO A 149 14.84 16.96 2.40
CA PRO A 149 13.54 17.62 2.38
C PRO A 149 13.09 18.26 3.69
N VAL A 150 13.57 17.79 4.82
CA VAL A 150 13.29 18.41 6.13
C VAL A 150 14.02 19.73 6.26
N SER A 151 15.32 19.77 5.92
CA SER A 151 16.16 20.97 6.05
C SER A 151 15.82 22.06 5.04
N ASN A 152 15.43 21.69 3.81
CA ASN A 152 15.07 22.64 2.75
C ASN A 152 13.57 22.99 2.70
N GLY A 153 12.74 22.35 3.56
CA GLY A 153 11.29 22.62 3.71
C GLY A 153 10.40 21.96 2.64
N THR A 154 10.94 21.19 1.71
CA THR A 154 10.13 20.53 0.66
C THR A 154 9.21 19.44 1.22
N ILE A 155 9.48 18.91 2.41
CA ILE A 155 8.61 17.98 3.15
C ILE A 155 7.19 18.54 3.37
N HIS A 156 7.01 19.86 3.41
CA HIS A 156 5.72 20.51 3.63
C HIS A 156 4.90 20.72 2.34
N GLN A 157 5.46 20.41 1.17
CA GLN A 157 4.74 20.50 -0.09
C GLN A 157 3.64 19.42 -0.15
N THR A 158 2.58 19.71 -0.92
CA THR A 158 1.54 18.72 -1.21
C THR A 158 2.14 17.53 -1.94
N PRO A 159 1.96 16.30 -1.45
CA PRO A 159 2.45 15.10 -2.12
C PRO A 159 1.72 14.88 -3.44
N THR A 160 2.36 14.19 -4.38
CA THR A 160 1.69 13.74 -5.60
C THR A 160 0.70 12.61 -5.28
N GLU A 161 -0.34 12.46 -6.11
CA GLU A 161 -1.29 11.35 -5.96
C GLU A 161 -0.61 9.97 -5.98
N GLU A 162 0.40 9.82 -6.85
CA GLU A 162 1.20 8.59 -6.92
C GLU A 162 2.05 8.35 -5.66
N SER A 163 2.51 9.42 -4.98
CA SER A 163 3.21 9.29 -3.70
C SER A 163 2.27 8.92 -2.55
N VAL A 164 1.01 9.39 -2.59
CA VAL A 164 -0.02 8.95 -1.64
C VAL A 164 -0.38 7.49 -1.88
N LEU A 165 -0.50 7.07 -3.14
CA LEU A 165 -0.70 5.65 -3.50
C LEU A 165 0.47 4.78 -3.01
N ALA A 166 1.71 5.21 -3.24
CA ALA A 166 2.89 4.49 -2.75
C ALA A 166 2.88 4.34 -1.22
N ALA A 167 2.54 5.40 -0.48
CA ALA A 167 2.42 5.36 0.97
C ALA A 167 1.36 4.34 1.44
N ARG A 168 0.19 4.30 0.79
CA ARG A 168 -0.84 3.29 1.07
C ARG A 168 -0.34 1.88 0.81
N LEU A 169 0.31 1.64 -0.34
CA LEU A 169 0.88 0.35 -0.70
C LEU A 169 1.89 -0.12 0.34
N VAL A 170 2.80 0.76 0.77
CA VAL A 170 3.82 0.46 1.79
C VAL A 170 3.18 0.14 3.15
N LEU A 171 2.21 0.94 3.60
CA LEU A 171 1.47 0.69 4.84
C LEU A 171 0.65 -0.61 4.80
N ASP A 172 0.26 -1.06 3.61
CA ASP A 172 -0.40 -2.36 3.37
C ASP A 172 0.57 -3.52 3.15
N GLY A 173 1.88 -3.28 3.26
CA GLY A 173 2.92 -4.32 3.23
C GLY A 173 3.55 -4.54 1.86
N ALA A 174 3.45 -3.58 0.93
CA ALA A 174 4.25 -3.61 -0.29
C ALA A 174 5.73 -3.51 0.06
N ASP A 175 6.55 -4.35 -0.55
CA ASP A 175 7.99 -4.36 -0.36
C ASP A 175 8.71 -4.32 -1.72
N ALA A 176 9.56 -3.31 -1.90
CA ALA A 176 10.42 -3.14 -3.07
C ALA A 176 11.89 -2.87 -2.67
N ALA A 177 12.20 -2.78 -1.38
CA ALA A 177 13.53 -2.45 -0.87
C ALA A 177 14.12 -3.56 0.02
N GLY A 178 13.35 -4.61 0.37
CA GLY A 178 13.77 -5.60 1.35
C GLY A 178 14.13 -4.94 2.69
N ASP A 179 15.21 -5.39 3.31
CA ASP A 179 15.67 -4.88 4.62
C ASP A 179 16.56 -3.62 4.52
N SER A 180 16.57 -2.90 3.37
CA SER A 180 17.42 -1.72 3.18
C SER A 180 17.05 -0.59 4.16
N LEU A 181 18.09 0.01 4.74
CA LEU A 181 17.98 1.18 5.64
C LEU A 181 18.45 2.48 4.96
N TYR A 182 18.96 2.40 3.72
CA TYR A 182 19.57 3.50 2.98
C TYR A 182 19.19 3.46 1.50
#